data_d5354813c7da4c35172a264930a5fd8c
#
_entry.id   d5354813c7da4c35172a264930a5fd8c
#
_cell.length_a   1.000
_cell.length_b   1.000
_cell.length_c   1.000
_cell.angle_alpha   90.00
_cell.angle_beta   90.00
_cell.angle_gamma   90.00
#
_symmetry.space_group_name_H-M   'P 1'
#
loop_
_entity.id
_entity.type
_entity.pdbx_description
1 polymer ?
#
loop_
_entity_poly.entity_id
_entity_poly.type
_entity_poly.pdbx_seq_one_letter_code
_entity_poly.pdbx_strand_id
1 'polypeptide(L)'
;MPQQHFLSRDQVIWSFGPDLQPVLEVDPGDTVTFQTNDCFTGQIRSEADLVTEIDLSRINSATGPVAVRGAEPGDSLVAEILDVRPIEWGVATLIPGFGQLIDQVQAPLTRLFDVRDGEIRMNDRVRFPAKPMVGVVGVATGGEELSNGLAGQHGGNLDDHFHGKGARIFFPVRRPGGMFAVGDMHASMGDGEICFTGVEIAGEVDIRFDVLKGKQATWPVTELADRGLPHATAYDYADALQLVAEEAARLLVDEHGFTIEDAFIFLSVACDAGVAQACKPVEGFGTIARFAIPKIEACPGPFALAG
;
A
#
# COMPACT_ATOMS: atom_id res chain seq x y z
N MET A 1 24.46 -2.54 -15.53
CA MET A 1 23.91 -1.18 -15.37
C MET A 1 22.43 -1.33 -15.14
N PRO A 2 21.82 -0.58 -14.24
CA PRO A 2 20.36 -0.62 -14.02
C PRO A 2 19.60 -0.44 -15.33
N GLN A 3 18.53 -1.21 -15.50
CA GLN A 3 17.68 -1.18 -16.70
C GLN A 3 16.32 -0.60 -16.37
N GLN A 4 15.64 -0.10 -17.40
CA GLN A 4 14.25 0.32 -17.31
C GLN A 4 13.37 -0.67 -18.05
N HIS A 5 12.27 -1.07 -17.42
CA HIS A 5 11.28 -1.98 -17.96
C HIS A 5 9.91 -1.32 -17.94
N PHE A 6 8.99 -1.84 -18.72
CA PHE A 6 7.58 -1.41 -18.74
C PHE A 6 6.68 -2.62 -18.65
N LEU A 7 5.65 -2.52 -17.81
CA LEU A 7 4.64 -3.56 -17.64
C LEU A 7 3.24 -2.99 -17.85
N SER A 8 2.55 -3.53 -18.85
CA SER A 8 1.19 -3.09 -19.21
C SER A 8 0.18 -3.52 -18.15
N ARG A 9 -0.88 -2.72 -17.99
CA ARG A 9 -2.05 -3.01 -17.17
C ARG A 9 -2.84 -4.26 -17.57
N ASP A 10 -2.50 -4.88 -18.68
CA ASP A 10 -3.10 -6.16 -19.13
C ASP A 10 -2.50 -7.35 -18.39
N GLN A 11 -1.34 -7.17 -17.75
CA GLN A 11 -0.65 -8.18 -16.95
C GLN A 11 -1.03 -8.00 -15.48
N VAL A 12 -2.16 -8.57 -15.06
CA VAL A 12 -2.67 -8.37 -13.70
C VAL A 12 -2.92 -9.67 -12.95
N ILE A 13 -2.83 -9.56 -11.63
CA ILE A 13 -3.31 -10.56 -10.67
C ILE A 13 -4.51 -10.01 -9.91
N TRP A 14 -5.34 -10.90 -9.37
CA TRP A 14 -6.51 -10.59 -8.54
C TRP A 14 -6.34 -11.07 -7.11
N SER A 15 -5.25 -11.79 -6.85
CA SER A 15 -4.89 -12.34 -5.55
C SER A 15 -3.38 -12.48 -5.42
N PHE A 16 -2.88 -12.36 -4.20
CA PHE A 16 -1.51 -12.71 -3.83
C PHE A 16 -1.50 -14.13 -3.28
N GLY A 17 -0.74 -15.00 -3.91
CA GLY A 17 -0.66 -16.41 -3.53
C GLY A 17 0.75 -16.97 -3.60
N PRO A 18 0.96 -18.21 -3.11
CA PRO A 18 2.28 -18.84 -3.09
C PRO A 18 2.76 -19.32 -4.46
N ASP A 19 1.84 -19.50 -5.40
CA ASP A 19 2.10 -20.13 -6.70
C ASP A 19 2.14 -19.13 -7.87
N LEU A 20 2.27 -17.83 -7.57
CA LEU A 20 2.41 -16.78 -8.58
C LEU A 20 3.62 -17.05 -9.48
N GLN A 21 3.42 -16.86 -10.79
CA GLN A 21 4.48 -16.96 -11.78
C GLN A 21 4.83 -15.57 -12.30
N PRO A 22 6.11 -15.20 -12.37
CA PRO A 22 6.50 -13.87 -12.81
C PRO A 22 6.21 -13.66 -14.29
N VAL A 23 5.66 -12.48 -14.62
CA VAL A 23 5.55 -12.02 -16.00
C VAL A 23 6.78 -11.24 -16.44
N LEU A 24 7.60 -10.81 -15.48
CA LEU A 24 8.86 -10.11 -15.69
C LEU A 24 9.84 -10.47 -14.57
N GLU A 25 11.12 -10.65 -14.92
CA GLU A 25 12.22 -10.78 -13.97
C GLU A 25 13.20 -9.61 -14.12
N VAL A 26 13.59 -9.01 -12.99
CA VAL A 26 14.49 -7.86 -12.95
C VAL A 26 15.67 -8.09 -12.00
N ASP A 27 16.72 -7.33 -12.17
CA ASP A 27 17.84 -7.32 -11.24
C ASP A 27 17.67 -6.21 -10.16
N PRO A 28 18.26 -6.37 -8.96
CA PRO A 28 18.35 -5.28 -8.01
C PRO A 28 18.96 -4.03 -8.64
N GLY A 29 18.34 -2.87 -8.41
CA GLY A 29 18.69 -1.59 -9.04
C GLY A 29 17.87 -1.26 -10.28
N ASP A 30 17.21 -2.23 -10.91
CA ASP A 30 16.34 -1.98 -12.06
C ASP A 30 15.06 -1.21 -11.67
N THR A 31 14.53 -0.48 -12.63
CA THR A 31 13.28 0.27 -12.49
C THR A 31 12.21 -0.32 -13.42
N VAL A 32 11.01 -0.50 -12.91
CA VAL A 32 9.84 -0.91 -13.70
C VAL A 32 8.80 0.20 -13.66
N THR A 33 8.35 0.62 -14.83
CA THR A 33 7.14 1.44 -14.97
C THR A 33 5.94 0.51 -15.06
N PHE A 34 5.10 0.52 -14.05
CA PHE A 34 3.84 -0.23 -14.03
C PHE A 34 2.71 0.67 -14.51
N GLN A 35 2.00 0.25 -15.53
CA GLN A 35 0.74 0.86 -15.89
C GLN A 35 -0.37 0.19 -15.06
N THR A 36 -1.18 0.97 -14.32
CA THR A 36 -2.22 0.44 -13.43
C THR A 36 -3.61 0.78 -13.94
N ASN A 37 -4.58 -0.07 -13.64
CA ASN A 37 -6.00 0.27 -13.70
C ASN A 37 -6.38 1.07 -12.44
N ASP A 38 -7.54 1.74 -12.47
CA ASP A 38 -8.23 2.17 -11.26
C ASP A 38 -8.80 0.93 -10.51
N CYS A 39 -9.19 1.11 -9.25
CA CYS A 39 -9.80 0.06 -8.41
C CYS A 39 -10.89 -0.72 -9.16
N PHE A 40 -11.75 -0.02 -9.90
CA PHE A 40 -12.89 -0.61 -10.59
C PHE A 40 -12.57 -1.17 -11.99
N THR A 41 -11.28 -1.15 -12.40
CA THR A 41 -10.81 -1.61 -13.73
C THR A 41 -11.54 -0.94 -14.91
N GLY A 42 -11.85 0.36 -14.77
CA GLY A 42 -12.53 1.14 -15.80
C GLY A 42 -14.01 0.82 -16.01
N GLN A 43 -14.64 0.13 -15.06
CA GLN A 43 -16.07 -0.17 -15.13
C GLN A 43 -16.95 1.04 -14.79
N ILE A 44 -16.41 2.00 -14.02
CA ILE A 44 -17.10 3.25 -13.65
C ILE A 44 -16.47 4.39 -14.46
N ARG A 45 -17.27 5.05 -15.30
CA ARG A 45 -16.82 6.12 -16.23
C ARG A 45 -17.68 7.37 -16.19
N SER A 46 -18.81 7.30 -15.52
CA SER A 46 -19.75 8.40 -15.37
C SER A 46 -20.39 8.38 -13.98
N GLU A 47 -20.97 9.51 -13.55
CA GLU A 47 -21.71 9.56 -12.28
C GLU A 47 -23.01 8.73 -12.32
N ALA A 48 -23.41 8.22 -13.49
CA ALA A 48 -24.55 7.32 -13.63
C ALA A 48 -24.17 5.85 -13.39
N ASP A 49 -22.88 5.50 -13.46
CA ASP A 49 -22.41 4.13 -13.21
C ASP A 49 -22.29 3.93 -11.71
N LEU A 50 -23.01 2.95 -11.17
CA LEU A 50 -23.04 2.68 -9.74
C LEU A 50 -22.20 1.45 -9.38
N VAL A 51 -21.48 1.53 -8.28
CA VAL A 51 -20.68 0.40 -7.76
C VAL A 51 -21.51 -0.86 -7.48
N THR A 52 -22.80 -0.73 -7.27
CA THR A 52 -23.72 -1.87 -7.09
C THR A 52 -24.08 -2.60 -8.39
N GLU A 53 -23.67 -2.08 -9.55
CA GLU A 53 -24.00 -2.60 -10.88
C GLU A 53 -22.78 -3.13 -11.64
N ILE A 54 -21.58 -3.04 -11.06
CA ILE A 54 -20.33 -3.54 -11.67
C ILE A 54 -20.02 -4.97 -11.27
N ASP A 55 -19.09 -5.59 -11.98
CA ASP A 55 -18.54 -6.90 -11.65
C ASP A 55 -17.51 -6.77 -10.52
N LEU A 56 -17.91 -7.05 -9.28
CA LEU A 56 -17.05 -6.98 -8.11
C LEU A 56 -15.93 -8.06 -8.09
N SER A 57 -15.98 -9.08 -8.95
CA SER A 57 -14.87 -10.03 -9.09
C SER A 57 -13.68 -9.43 -9.86
N ARG A 58 -13.85 -8.25 -10.45
CA ARG A 58 -12.87 -7.54 -11.27
C ARG A 58 -12.52 -6.17 -10.70
N ILE A 59 -12.35 -6.08 -9.39
CA ILE A 59 -11.87 -4.88 -8.71
C ILE A 59 -10.49 -5.13 -8.10
N ASN A 60 -9.78 -4.08 -7.75
CA ASN A 60 -8.45 -4.10 -7.12
C ASN A 60 -7.43 -4.95 -7.90
N SER A 61 -7.37 -4.79 -9.24
CA SER A 61 -6.33 -5.46 -10.03
C SER A 61 -4.95 -4.91 -9.68
N ALA A 62 -3.96 -5.81 -9.52
CA ALA A 62 -2.56 -5.42 -9.34
C ALA A 62 -1.73 -5.87 -10.55
N THR A 63 -1.00 -4.93 -11.16
CA THR A 63 -0.12 -5.19 -12.30
C THR A 63 1.14 -5.90 -11.82
N GLY A 64 1.48 -7.00 -12.45
CA GLY A 64 2.54 -7.93 -12.05
C GLY A 64 2.16 -9.38 -12.33
N PRO A 65 2.86 -10.37 -11.72
CA PRO A 65 3.94 -10.22 -10.74
C PRO A 65 5.33 -10.00 -11.37
N VAL A 66 6.17 -9.27 -10.67
CA VAL A 66 7.58 -9.08 -11.01
C VAL A 66 8.46 -9.86 -10.03
N ALA A 67 9.36 -10.70 -10.53
CA ALA A 67 10.38 -11.35 -9.70
C ALA A 67 11.67 -10.51 -9.68
N VAL A 68 12.24 -10.32 -8.49
CA VAL A 68 13.56 -9.67 -8.33
C VAL A 68 14.60 -10.75 -8.08
N ARG A 69 15.61 -10.85 -8.98
CA ARG A 69 16.64 -11.89 -8.89
C ARG A 69 17.41 -11.79 -7.58
N GLY A 70 17.62 -12.96 -6.98
CA GLY A 70 18.33 -13.07 -5.71
C GLY A 70 17.52 -12.72 -4.46
N ALA A 71 16.26 -12.32 -4.58
CA ALA A 71 15.37 -12.21 -3.43
C ALA A 71 14.96 -13.61 -2.97
N GLU A 72 15.32 -13.97 -1.73
CA GLU A 72 15.08 -15.30 -1.16
C GLU A 72 14.31 -15.20 0.15
N PRO A 73 13.57 -16.24 0.55
CA PRO A 73 12.95 -16.28 1.89
C PRO A 73 13.96 -15.99 3.00
N GLY A 74 13.62 -15.04 3.87
CA GLY A 74 14.52 -14.50 4.90
C GLY A 74 15.10 -13.12 4.58
N ASP A 75 14.90 -12.63 3.34
CA ASP A 75 15.24 -11.26 2.94
C ASP A 75 14.02 -10.34 3.01
N SER A 76 14.25 -9.04 2.85
CA SER A 76 13.18 -8.11 2.48
C SER A 76 13.37 -7.65 1.04
N LEU A 77 12.28 -7.70 0.24
CA LEU A 77 12.22 -7.02 -1.04
C LEU A 77 11.96 -5.53 -0.79
N VAL A 78 12.74 -4.67 -1.44
CA VAL A 78 12.61 -3.22 -1.31
C VAL A 78 12.02 -2.66 -2.60
N ALA A 79 10.87 -2.00 -2.49
CA ALA A 79 10.22 -1.28 -3.58
C ALA A 79 10.27 0.22 -3.29
N GLU A 80 11.04 0.97 -4.08
CA GLU A 80 11.13 2.42 -3.97
C GLU A 80 10.26 3.08 -5.03
N ILE A 81 9.29 3.86 -4.61
CA ILE A 81 8.37 4.59 -5.49
C ILE A 81 9.07 5.87 -5.96
N LEU A 82 9.50 5.90 -7.21
CA LEU A 82 10.22 7.02 -7.79
C LEU A 82 9.27 8.10 -8.29
N ASP A 83 8.13 7.71 -8.86
CA ASP A 83 7.13 8.64 -9.37
C ASP A 83 5.75 7.96 -9.46
N VAL A 84 4.68 8.76 -9.33
CA VAL A 84 3.28 8.31 -9.48
C VAL A 84 2.58 9.31 -10.39
N ARG A 85 2.13 8.87 -11.54
CA ARG A 85 1.54 9.69 -12.60
C ARG A 85 0.11 9.27 -12.90
N PRO A 86 -0.88 9.83 -12.21
CA PRO A 86 -2.29 9.54 -12.48
C PRO A 86 -2.73 10.15 -13.84
N ILE A 87 -3.81 9.61 -14.41
CA ILE A 87 -4.53 10.25 -15.52
C ILE A 87 -5.28 11.50 -15.03
N GLU A 88 -5.99 12.19 -15.94
CA GLU A 88 -6.61 13.48 -15.62
C GLU A 88 -7.99 13.40 -14.94
N TRP A 89 -8.48 12.23 -14.60
CA TRP A 89 -9.76 12.08 -13.91
C TRP A 89 -9.76 10.83 -13.02
N GLY A 90 -10.49 10.90 -11.91
CA GLY A 90 -10.69 9.80 -10.99
C GLY A 90 -12.12 9.73 -10.48
N VAL A 91 -12.40 8.73 -9.66
CA VAL A 91 -13.74 8.46 -9.16
C VAL A 91 -13.70 8.09 -7.68
N ALA A 92 -14.71 8.50 -6.92
CA ALA A 92 -14.98 7.94 -5.60
C ALA A 92 -16.45 7.51 -5.54
N THR A 93 -16.74 6.47 -4.76
CA THR A 93 -18.08 5.93 -4.64
C THR A 93 -18.52 5.82 -3.18
N LEU A 94 -19.82 5.96 -2.95
CA LEU A 94 -20.44 5.53 -1.71
C LEU A 94 -21.05 4.15 -1.94
N ILE A 95 -20.65 3.21 -1.11
CA ILE A 95 -21.05 1.81 -1.20
C ILE A 95 -22.02 1.52 -0.07
N PRO A 96 -23.29 1.16 -0.35
CA PRO A 96 -24.24 0.83 0.69
C PRO A 96 -23.75 -0.32 1.58
N GLY A 97 -23.81 -0.12 2.87
CA GLY A 97 -23.33 -1.10 3.85
C GLY A 97 -21.87 -0.94 4.26
N PHE A 98 -21.12 0.01 3.67
CA PHE A 98 -19.70 0.24 3.93
C PHE A 98 -19.43 1.68 4.40
N GLY A 99 -18.32 1.85 5.12
CA GLY A 99 -17.84 3.15 5.56
C GLY A 99 -18.37 3.59 6.93
N GLN A 100 -17.75 4.65 7.48
CA GLN A 100 -18.01 5.11 8.85
C GLN A 100 -19.38 5.81 9.02
N LEU A 101 -19.98 6.29 7.92
CA LEU A 101 -21.29 6.95 7.94
C LEU A 101 -22.42 6.04 7.39
N ILE A 102 -22.28 4.74 7.51
CA ILE A 102 -23.19 3.71 7.00
C ILE A 102 -24.66 3.93 7.40
N ASP A 103 -24.90 4.45 8.61
CA ASP A 103 -26.26 4.71 9.12
C ASP A 103 -26.88 5.98 8.55
N GLN A 104 -26.06 6.86 7.93
CA GLN A 104 -26.50 8.14 7.39
C GLN A 104 -26.57 8.13 5.86
N VAL A 105 -25.76 7.27 5.20
CA VAL A 105 -25.65 7.19 3.74
C VAL A 105 -26.02 5.77 3.30
N GLN A 106 -27.24 5.61 2.77
CA GLN A 106 -27.80 4.29 2.46
C GLN A 106 -27.97 4.04 0.95
N ALA A 107 -27.74 5.07 0.12
CA ALA A 107 -27.82 4.96 -1.33
C ALA A 107 -26.44 5.00 -1.97
N PRO A 108 -26.19 4.20 -3.04
CA PRO A 108 -24.94 4.31 -3.79
C PRO A 108 -24.86 5.68 -4.45
N LEU A 109 -23.65 6.19 -4.55
CA LEU A 109 -23.37 7.45 -5.24
C LEU A 109 -21.98 7.35 -5.88
N THR A 110 -21.84 7.85 -7.10
CA THR A 110 -20.59 8.02 -7.79
C THR A 110 -20.27 9.50 -7.94
N ARG A 111 -19.00 9.88 -7.70
CA ARG A 111 -18.46 11.21 -7.98
C ARG A 111 -17.26 11.10 -8.89
N LEU A 112 -17.27 11.89 -9.96
CA LEU A 112 -16.07 12.09 -10.77
C LEU A 112 -15.28 13.29 -10.26
N PHE A 113 -13.97 13.17 -10.36
CA PHE A 113 -13.01 14.21 -10.00
C PHE A 113 -12.15 14.58 -11.21
N ASP A 114 -11.99 15.87 -11.47
CA ASP A 114 -11.00 16.37 -12.42
C ASP A 114 -9.64 16.47 -11.68
N VAL A 115 -8.59 15.88 -12.26
CA VAL A 115 -7.25 15.79 -11.64
C VAL A 115 -6.26 16.39 -12.61
N ARG A 116 -5.83 17.64 -12.37
CA ARG A 116 -4.91 18.37 -13.26
C ARG A 116 -3.98 19.28 -12.49
N ASP A 117 -2.79 19.45 -13.00
CA ASP A 117 -1.81 20.42 -12.50
C ASP A 117 -1.54 20.29 -10.99
N GLY A 118 -1.62 19.05 -10.45
CA GLY A 118 -1.44 18.78 -9.02
C GLY A 118 -2.64 19.17 -8.13
N GLU A 119 -3.79 19.49 -8.72
CA GLU A 119 -5.03 19.79 -8.00
C GLU A 119 -6.12 18.78 -8.36
N ILE A 120 -6.96 18.47 -7.39
CA ILE A 120 -8.17 17.69 -7.54
C ILE A 120 -9.38 18.61 -7.37
N ARG A 121 -10.28 18.58 -8.34
CA ARG A 121 -11.54 19.31 -8.30
C ARG A 121 -12.72 18.34 -8.16
N MET A 122 -13.40 18.42 -7.03
CA MET A 122 -14.64 17.68 -6.78
C MET A 122 -15.86 18.39 -7.36
N ASN A 123 -15.89 19.72 -7.25
CA ASN A 123 -16.95 20.59 -7.77
C ASN A 123 -16.47 22.06 -7.81
N ASP A 124 -17.36 23.00 -8.09
CA ASP A 124 -17.00 24.44 -8.19
C ASP A 124 -16.52 25.06 -6.86
N ARG A 125 -16.80 24.41 -5.72
CA ARG A 125 -16.49 24.93 -4.38
C ARG A 125 -15.38 24.16 -3.68
N VAL A 126 -15.15 22.89 -4.05
CA VAL A 126 -14.23 21.98 -3.36
C VAL A 126 -13.08 21.61 -4.27
N ARG A 127 -11.89 22.09 -3.91
CA ARG A 127 -10.61 21.78 -4.56
C ARG A 127 -9.55 21.52 -3.49
N PHE A 128 -8.63 20.62 -3.78
CA PHE A 128 -7.55 20.27 -2.86
C PHE A 128 -6.35 19.71 -3.62
N PRO A 129 -5.13 19.75 -3.03
CA PRO A 129 -3.95 19.22 -3.68
C PRO A 129 -4.05 17.72 -3.94
N ALA A 130 -3.59 17.29 -5.11
CA ALA A 130 -3.37 15.88 -5.39
C ALA A 130 -2.17 15.35 -4.59
N LYS A 131 -2.31 14.14 -4.06
CA LYS A 131 -1.26 13.37 -3.38
C LYS A 131 -1.30 11.93 -3.87
N PRO A 132 -0.84 11.69 -5.11
CA PRO A 132 -0.94 10.38 -5.72
C PRO A 132 -0.19 9.30 -4.94
N MET A 133 -0.82 8.14 -4.77
CA MET A 133 -0.28 7.01 -4.05
C MET A 133 -0.81 5.69 -4.65
N VAL A 134 -0.29 4.56 -4.20
CA VAL A 134 -0.75 3.21 -4.56
C VAL A 134 -1.31 2.51 -3.34
N GLY A 135 -2.54 2.00 -3.44
CA GLY A 135 -3.24 1.31 -2.35
C GLY A 135 -2.85 -0.16 -2.27
N VAL A 136 -2.97 -0.89 -3.38
CA VAL A 136 -2.56 -2.30 -3.45
C VAL A 136 -1.08 -2.37 -3.82
N VAL A 137 -0.27 -2.87 -2.90
CA VAL A 137 1.16 -3.09 -3.11
C VAL A 137 1.64 -4.25 -2.25
N GLY A 138 2.25 -5.27 -2.86
CA GLY A 138 2.63 -6.46 -2.09
C GLY A 138 3.43 -7.49 -2.85
N VAL A 139 3.70 -8.59 -2.17
CA VAL A 139 4.51 -9.73 -2.63
C VAL A 139 3.74 -11.05 -2.45
N ALA A 140 4.24 -12.12 -3.03
CA ALA A 140 3.65 -13.45 -2.83
C ALA A 140 3.54 -13.83 -1.35
N THR A 141 2.42 -14.44 -0.98
CA THR A 141 2.19 -14.99 0.36
C THR A 141 3.03 -16.25 0.61
N GLY A 142 3.19 -16.63 1.87
CA GLY A 142 3.90 -17.86 2.26
C GLY A 142 3.11 -19.15 2.05
N GLY A 143 1.80 -19.09 1.95
CA GLY A 143 0.95 -20.28 1.89
C GLY A 143 -0.50 -20.04 1.48
N GLU A 144 -1.17 -19.06 2.04
CA GLU A 144 -2.56 -18.76 1.74
C GLU A 144 -2.68 -17.83 0.53
N GLU A 145 -3.67 -18.06 -0.31
CA GLU A 145 -4.05 -17.13 -1.37
C GLU A 145 -5.00 -16.08 -0.81
N LEU A 146 -4.64 -14.81 -0.94
CA LEU A 146 -5.39 -13.67 -0.43
C LEU A 146 -5.83 -12.76 -1.57
N SER A 147 -7.11 -12.38 -1.60
CA SER A 147 -7.62 -11.39 -2.54
C SER A 147 -6.83 -10.09 -2.45
N ASN A 148 -6.64 -9.39 -3.57
CA ASN A 148 -6.01 -8.08 -3.60
C ASN A 148 -6.74 -7.02 -2.75
N GLY A 149 -8.02 -7.21 -2.44
CA GLY A 149 -8.76 -6.35 -1.52
C GLY A 149 -8.40 -6.54 -0.04
N LEU A 150 -7.51 -7.48 0.30
CA LEU A 150 -7.09 -7.76 1.67
C LEU A 150 -5.65 -7.32 1.91
N ALA A 151 -5.39 -6.77 3.10
CA ALA A 151 -4.05 -6.49 3.57
C ALA A 151 -3.54 -7.58 4.53
N GLY A 152 -2.22 -7.74 4.61
CA GLY A 152 -1.59 -8.70 5.49
C GLY A 152 -0.07 -8.54 5.56
N GLN A 153 0.62 -9.56 6.07
CA GLN A 153 2.09 -9.54 6.12
C GLN A 153 2.75 -9.46 4.72
N HIS A 154 2.05 -9.82 3.66
CA HIS A 154 2.52 -9.72 2.28
C HIS A 154 2.39 -8.30 1.69
N GLY A 155 1.75 -7.37 2.36
CA GLY A 155 1.24 -6.12 1.82
C GLY A 155 -0.23 -6.27 1.43
N GLY A 156 -0.55 -6.14 0.15
CA GLY A 156 -1.91 -6.17 -0.38
C GLY A 156 -2.54 -4.79 -0.31
N ASN A 157 -3.81 -4.70 0.02
CA ASN A 157 -4.58 -3.43 0.10
C ASN A 157 -4.23 -2.64 1.36
N LEU A 158 -3.03 -2.05 1.38
CA LEU A 158 -2.55 -1.30 2.54
C LEU A 158 -3.17 0.08 2.67
N ASP A 159 -3.60 0.67 1.57
CA ASP A 159 -4.24 1.99 1.50
C ASP A 159 -3.62 3.00 2.48
N ASP A 160 -2.31 3.16 2.37
CA ASP A 160 -1.60 4.17 3.13
C ASP A 160 -1.22 5.34 2.22
N HIS A 161 -1.73 6.52 2.51
CA HIS A 161 -1.46 7.72 1.71
C HIS A 161 0.03 8.10 1.64
N PHE A 162 0.88 7.48 2.47
CA PHE A 162 2.33 7.62 2.39
C PHE A 162 2.98 6.75 1.30
N HIS A 163 2.26 5.84 0.64
CA HIS A 163 2.78 5.04 -0.47
C HIS A 163 2.82 5.84 -1.79
N GLY A 164 3.34 7.04 -1.71
CA GLY A 164 3.56 7.94 -2.84
C GLY A 164 5.04 8.09 -3.19
N LYS A 165 5.33 9.08 -4.06
CA LYS A 165 6.70 9.40 -4.50
C LYS A 165 7.67 9.60 -3.33
N GLY A 166 8.79 8.89 -3.37
CA GLY A 166 9.87 8.93 -2.37
C GLY A 166 9.73 7.93 -1.24
N ALA A 167 8.65 7.16 -1.19
CA ALA A 167 8.51 6.06 -0.25
C ALA A 167 9.33 4.84 -0.67
N ARG A 168 9.97 4.18 0.29
CA ARG A 168 10.62 2.86 0.14
C ARG A 168 9.89 1.87 1.01
N ILE A 169 9.38 0.80 0.42
CA ILE A 169 8.58 -0.18 1.15
C ILE A 169 9.35 -1.50 1.20
N PHE A 170 9.50 -2.05 2.40
CA PHE A 170 10.16 -3.31 2.68
C PHE A 170 9.10 -4.39 2.89
N PHE A 171 9.13 -5.42 2.06
CA PHE A 171 8.20 -6.55 2.15
C PHE A 171 8.94 -7.83 2.55
N PRO A 172 8.38 -8.68 3.42
CA PRO A 172 8.98 -9.97 3.74
C PRO A 172 8.96 -10.90 2.51
N VAL A 173 10.12 -11.36 2.07
CA VAL A 173 10.19 -12.37 1.02
C VAL A 173 9.81 -13.74 1.58
N ARG A 174 8.72 -14.30 1.08
CA ARG A 174 8.22 -15.64 1.44
C ARG A 174 8.42 -16.67 0.32
N ARG A 175 8.62 -16.19 -0.92
CA ARG A 175 8.86 -16.99 -2.13
C ARG A 175 10.04 -16.42 -2.90
N PRO A 176 10.87 -17.25 -3.56
CA PRO A 176 11.98 -16.76 -4.37
C PRO A 176 11.49 -15.71 -5.38
N GLY A 177 12.24 -14.62 -5.52
CA GLY A 177 11.88 -13.49 -6.36
C GLY A 177 10.86 -12.51 -5.76
N GLY A 178 10.21 -12.82 -4.62
CA GLY A 178 9.22 -11.98 -3.96
C GLY A 178 7.88 -11.89 -4.70
N MET A 179 7.85 -11.92 -6.02
CA MET A 179 6.63 -11.83 -6.85
C MET A 179 5.80 -10.57 -6.56
N PHE A 180 6.40 -9.41 -6.79
CA PHE A 180 5.81 -8.11 -6.51
C PHE A 180 4.72 -7.73 -7.51
N ALA A 181 3.62 -7.16 -7.01
CA ALA A 181 2.60 -6.52 -7.84
C ALA A 181 2.08 -5.24 -7.19
N VAL A 182 1.57 -4.32 -8.03
CA VAL A 182 1.08 -3.00 -7.60
C VAL A 182 -0.14 -2.57 -8.42
N GLY A 183 -1.10 -1.92 -7.76
CA GLY A 183 -2.31 -1.41 -8.39
C GLY A 183 -3.07 -0.46 -7.48
N ASP A 184 -4.36 -0.25 -7.78
CA ASP A 184 -5.23 0.53 -6.93
C ASP A 184 -4.64 1.92 -6.62
N MET A 185 -4.39 2.69 -7.68
CA MET A 185 -3.83 4.02 -7.55
C MET A 185 -4.90 5.01 -7.11
N HIS A 186 -4.57 5.86 -6.15
CA HIS A 186 -5.41 6.98 -5.75
C HIS A 186 -4.74 8.30 -6.12
N ALA A 187 -5.50 9.25 -6.65
CA ALA A 187 -5.02 10.63 -6.82
C ALA A 187 -4.89 11.34 -5.48
N SER A 188 -5.69 10.94 -4.49
CA SER A 188 -5.60 11.34 -3.08
C SER A 188 -6.47 10.42 -2.23
N MET A 189 -6.01 10.20 -1.00
CA MET A 189 -6.76 9.53 0.05
C MET A 189 -6.40 10.18 1.38
N GLY A 190 -7.35 10.30 2.29
CA GLY A 190 -7.11 10.68 3.69
C GLY A 190 -6.97 9.45 4.59
N ASP A 191 -6.29 9.61 5.73
CA ASP A 191 -6.23 8.55 6.73
C ASP A 191 -7.62 8.05 7.10
N GLY A 192 -7.74 6.73 7.16
CA GLY A 192 -8.96 6.02 7.48
C GLY A 192 -9.78 5.59 6.28
N GLU A 193 -9.64 6.24 5.11
CA GLU A 193 -10.44 5.94 3.91
C GLU A 193 -11.92 5.67 4.24
N ILE A 194 -12.50 6.58 4.99
CA ILE A 194 -13.73 6.36 5.77
C ILE A 194 -15.00 6.06 4.96
N CYS A 195 -15.00 6.30 3.65
CA CYS A 195 -16.11 5.91 2.76
C CYS A 195 -15.81 4.68 1.89
N PHE A 196 -14.69 4.00 2.15
CA PHE A 196 -14.24 2.80 1.43
C PHE A 196 -13.66 3.03 0.03
N THR A 197 -13.43 4.27 -0.36
CA THR A 197 -12.70 4.64 -1.59
C THR A 197 -11.90 5.91 -1.37
N GLY A 198 -10.71 5.95 -2.00
CA GLY A 198 -9.98 7.19 -2.24
C GLY A 198 -10.56 7.93 -3.47
N VAL A 199 -9.76 8.75 -4.12
CA VAL A 199 -10.00 9.18 -5.49
C VAL A 199 -9.32 8.16 -6.40
N GLU A 200 -10.08 7.11 -6.73
CA GLU A 200 -9.64 5.97 -7.54
C GLU A 200 -9.25 6.42 -8.93
N ILE A 201 -8.08 6.05 -9.40
CA ILE A 201 -7.56 6.56 -10.67
C ILE A 201 -6.60 5.57 -11.32
N ALA A 202 -6.63 5.49 -12.63
CA ALA A 202 -5.62 4.77 -13.39
C ALA A 202 -4.37 5.65 -13.60
N GLY A 203 -3.22 5.01 -13.88
CA GLY A 203 -2.00 5.78 -14.14
C GLY A 203 -0.79 4.91 -14.36
N GLU A 204 0.37 5.50 -14.10
CA GLU A 204 1.67 4.82 -14.13
C GLU A 204 2.43 5.09 -12.84
N VAL A 205 3.14 4.08 -12.35
CA VAL A 205 4.05 4.20 -11.22
C VAL A 205 5.41 3.63 -11.58
N ASP A 206 6.47 4.40 -11.27
CA ASP A 206 7.86 3.97 -11.44
C ASP A 206 8.39 3.42 -10.12
N ILE A 207 8.79 2.16 -10.10
CA ILE A 207 9.32 1.49 -8.91
C ILE A 207 10.72 0.96 -9.20
N ARG A 208 11.67 1.31 -8.34
CA ARG A 208 13.01 0.73 -8.33
C ARG A 208 13.08 -0.37 -7.29
N PHE A 209 13.64 -1.50 -7.68
CA PHE A 209 13.75 -2.66 -6.81
C PHE A 209 15.14 -2.81 -6.20
N ASP A 210 15.18 -3.31 -4.97
CA ASP A 210 16.40 -3.77 -4.31
C ASP A 210 16.06 -4.94 -3.37
N VAL A 211 17.09 -5.58 -2.81
CA VAL A 211 16.94 -6.69 -1.86
C VAL A 211 17.80 -6.43 -0.62
N LEU A 212 17.16 -6.34 0.53
CA LEU A 212 17.84 -6.28 1.82
C LEU A 212 18.09 -7.71 2.29
N LYS A 213 19.32 -8.16 2.14
CA LYS A 213 19.73 -9.54 2.41
C LYS A 213 19.82 -9.86 3.89
N GLY A 214 19.23 -11.00 4.27
CA GLY A 214 19.35 -11.56 5.63
C GLY A 214 18.62 -10.77 6.71
N LYS A 215 17.80 -9.78 6.32
CA LYS A 215 16.95 -9.00 7.21
C LYS A 215 15.53 -9.04 6.68
N GLN A 216 14.63 -9.66 7.44
CA GLN A 216 13.26 -9.83 7.04
C GLN A 216 12.32 -9.02 7.91
N ALA A 217 11.53 -8.14 7.29
CA ALA A 217 10.36 -7.55 7.92
C ALA A 217 9.35 -8.65 8.29
N THR A 218 8.61 -8.49 9.39
CA THR A 218 7.47 -9.36 9.70
C THR A 218 6.21 -8.86 9.00
N TRP A 219 6.03 -7.56 9.02
CA TRP A 219 4.99 -6.80 8.34
C TRP A 219 5.63 -5.83 7.34
N PRO A 220 4.90 -5.29 6.37
CA PRO A 220 5.41 -4.24 5.52
C PRO A 220 5.87 -3.02 6.32
N VAL A 221 7.02 -2.47 5.95
CA VAL A 221 7.57 -1.28 6.60
C VAL A 221 7.85 -0.23 5.53
N THR A 222 7.22 0.92 5.62
CA THR A 222 7.49 2.05 4.72
C THR A 222 8.53 2.98 5.34
N GLU A 223 9.52 3.34 4.57
CA GLU A 223 10.53 4.33 4.92
C GLU A 223 10.29 5.60 4.13
N LEU A 224 10.20 6.72 4.84
CA LEU A 224 10.16 8.08 4.31
C LEU A 224 11.47 8.81 4.62
N ALA A 225 11.60 10.03 4.15
CA ALA A 225 12.79 10.85 4.40
C ALA A 225 13.06 11.08 5.89
N ASP A 226 12.01 11.22 6.70
CA ASP A 226 12.06 11.65 8.10
C ASP A 226 11.60 10.58 9.11
N ARG A 227 11.01 9.47 8.65
CA ARG A 227 10.43 8.44 9.52
C ARG A 227 10.37 7.05 8.89
N GLY A 228 10.24 6.03 9.74
CA GLY A 228 9.83 4.68 9.36
C GLY A 228 8.38 4.41 9.77
N LEU A 229 7.64 3.68 8.96
CA LEU A 229 6.23 3.36 9.16
C LEU A 229 6.02 1.84 9.06
N PRO A 230 6.22 1.05 10.13
CA PRO A 230 5.71 -0.30 10.17
C PRO A 230 4.18 -0.31 10.11
N HIS A 231 3.61 -1.31 9.43
CA HIS A 231 2.17 -1.53 9.28
C HIS A 231 1.78 -2.85 9.91
N ALA A 232 0.55 -2.96 10.37
CA ALA A 232 -0.08 -4.23 10.69
C ALA A 232 -1.59 -4.13 10.47
N THR A 233 -2.23 -5.27 10.22
CA THR A 233 -3.67 -5.35 10.04
C THR A 233 -4.29 -6.36 10.98
N ALA A 234 -5.46 -6.04 11.51
CA ALA A 234 -6.31 -6.93 12.28
C ALA A 234 -7.78 -6.55 12.05
N TYR A 235 -8.71 -7.35 12.61
CA TYR A 235 -10.14 -7.08 12.46
C TYR A 235 -10.54 -5.70 13.00
N ASP A 236 -9.98 -5.28 14.12
CA ASP A 236 -10.24 -3.97 14.69
C ASP A 236 -8.94 -3.18 14.96
N TYR A 237 -9.10 -1.90 15.28
CA TYR A 237 -7.97 -1.00 15.49
C TYR A 237 -7.14 -1.35 16.74
N ALA A 238 -7.76 -1.86 17.80
CA ALA A 238 -7.03 -2.16 19.02
C ALA A 238 -6.04 -3.32 18.81
N ASP A 239 -6.49 -4.37 18.13
CA ASP A 239 -5.65 -5.52 17.79
C ASP A 239 -4.59 -5.13 16.74
N ALA A 240 -4.96 -4.33 15.72
CA ALA A 240 -4.01 -3.83 14.73
C ALA A 240 -2.94 -2.93 15.36
N LEU A 241 -3.32 -2.07 16.30
CA LEU A 241 -2.40 -1.22 17.06
C LEU A 241 -1.42 -2.03 17.90
N GLN A 242 -1.88 -3.10 18.54
CA GLN A 242 -1.00 -4.00 19.30
C GLN A 242 0.02 -4.66 18.37
N LEU A 243 -0.41 -5.25 17.26
CA LEU A 243 0.48 -5.91 16.29
C LEU A 243 1.53 -4.97 15.71
N VAL A 244 1.13 -3.74 15.36
CA VAL A 244 2.10 -2.77 14.82
C VAL A 244 3.04 -2.22 15.91
N ALA A 245 2.60 -2.13 17.17
CA ALA A 245 3.47 -1.78 18.28
C ALA A 245 4.52 -2.87 18.55
N GLU A 246 4.14 -4.14 18.44
CA GLU A 246 5.05 -5.28 18.54
C GLU A 246 6.11 -5.25 17.42
N GLU A 247 5.71 -5.01 16.17
CA GLU A 247 6.65 -4.87 15.05
C GLU A 247 7.57 -3.65 15.20
N ALA A 248 7.02 -2.50 15.60
CA ALA A 248 7.80 -1.30 15.85
C ALA A 248 8.85 -1.51 16.97
N ALA A 249 8.44 -2.14 18.08
CA ALA A 249 9.36 -2.48 19.17
C ALA A 249 10.43 -3.48 18.71
N ARG A 250 10.05 -4.50 17.94
CA ARG A 250 10.98 -5.48 17.37
C ARG A 250 12.06 -4.78 16.51
N LEU A 251 11.67 -3.89 15.63
CA LEU A 251 12.61 -3.12 14.80
C LEU A 251 13.58 -2.29 15.66
N LEU A 252 13.10 -1.62 16.70
CA LEU A 252 13.95 -0.83 17.61
C LEU A 252 14.94 -1.71 18.38
N VAL A 253 14.51 -2.89 18.83
CA VAL A 253 15.35 -3.83 19.58
C VAL A 253 16.36 -4.53 18.64
N ASP A 254 15.87 -5.19 17.60
CA ASP A 254 16.69 -6.07 16.76
C ASP A 254 17.66 -5.28 15.83
N GLU A 255 17.21 -4.12 15.34
CA GLU A 255 17.98 -3.35 14.39
C GLU A 255 18.81 -2.23 15.04
N HIS A 256 18.36 -1.69 16.17
CA HIS A 256 18.96 -0.50 16.78
C HIS A 256 19.44 -0.69 18.21
N GLY A 257 19.28 -1.90 18.78
CA GLY A 257 19.82 -2.27 20.09
C GLY A 257 19.14 -1.60 21.29
N PHE A 258 17.90 -1.13 21.14
CA PHE A 258 17.11 -0.70 22.28
C PHE A 258 16.84 -1.87 23.24
N THR A 259 16.66 -1.60 24.53
CA THR A 259 15.97 -2.55 25.40
C THR A 259 14.48 -2.54 25.07
N ILE A 260 13.74 -3.58 25.42
CA ILE A 260 12.29 -3.59 25.16
C ILE A 260 11.57 -2.49 25.96
N GLU A 261 12.05 -2.20 27.17
CA GLU A 261 11.51 -1.16 28.03
C GLU A 261 11.73 0.24 27.42
N ASP A 262 12.95 0.52 26.93
CA ASP A 262 13.27 1.79 26.27
C ASP A 262 12.52 1.94 24.95
N ALA A 263 12.40 0.86 24.15
CA ALA A 263 11.62 0.86 22.92
C ALA A 263 10.16 1.18 23.22
N PHE A 264 9.55 0.55 24.22
CA PHE A 264 8.15 0.79 24.58
C PHE A 264 7.91 2.21 25.09
N ILE A 265 8.83 2.76 25.90
CA ILE A 265 8.77 4.16 26.34
C ILE A 265 8.93 5.09 25.12
N PHE A 266 9.91 4.83 24.24
CA PHE A 266 10.17 5.65 23.07
C PHE A 266 8.97 5.69 22.12
N LEU A 267 8.33 4.54 21.85
CA LEU A 267 7.10 4.47 21.08
C LEU A 267 5.98 5.34 21.66
N SER A 268 5.89 5.43 22.99
CA SER A 268 4.86 6.21 23.66
C SER A 268 5.12 7.72 23.66
N VAL A 269 6.38 8.15 23.74
CA VAL A 269 6.71 9.58 23.97
C VAL A 269 7.18 10.30 22.70
N ALA A 270 7.59 9.58 21.66
CA ALA A 270 8.20 10.17 20.47
C ALA A 270 7.63 9.66 19.14
N CYS A 271 6.80 8.59 19.15
CA CYS A 271 6.25 8.01 17.95
C CYS A 271 4.73 8.18 17.92
N ASP A 272 4.19 8.37 16.71
CA ASP A 272 2.75 8.57 16.54
C ASP A 272 2.09 7.28 16.03
N ALA A 273 1.07 6.80 16.76
CA ALA A 273 0.19 5.77 16.26
C ALA A 273 -0.82 6.38 15.28
N GLY A 274 -1.05 5.70 14.16
CA GLY A 274 -1.96 6.16 13.13
C GLY A 274 -2.74 5.01 12.50
N VAL A 275 -3.70 5.38 11.67
CA VAL A 275 -4.49 4.45 10.88
C VAL A 275 -4.30 4.78 9.41
N ALA A 276 -4.10 3.77 8.57
CA ALA A 276 -4.09 3.93 7.11
C ALA A 276 -5.50 3.74 6.57
N GLN A 277 -6.09 2.55 6.74
CA GLN A 277 -7.46 2.25 6.38
C GLN A 277 -8.26 1.84 7.62
N ALA A 278 -9.44 2.42 7.80
CA ALA A 278 -10.38 2.10 8.88
C ALA A 278 -11.81 2.32 8.39
N CYS A 279 -12.16 1.78 7.25
CA CYS A 279 -13.55 1.63 6.83
C CYS A 279 -14.29 0.86 7.93
N LYS A 280 -15.58 1.09 8.10
CA LYS A 280 -16.33 0.34 9.09
C LYS A 280 -16.16 -1.15 8.82
N PRO A 281 -15.76 -1.95 9.82
CA PRO A 281 -15.43 -3.35 9.61
C PRO A 281 -16.57 -4.11 8.95
N VAL A 282 -16.22 -4.83 7.89
CA VAL A 282 -17.07 -5.81 7.23
C VAL A 282 -16.31 -7.12 7.31
N GLU A 283 -17.01 -8.24 7.42
CA GLU A 283 -16.37 -9.55 7.52
C GLU A 283 -15.33 -9.75 6.40
N GLY A 284 -14.09 -10.06 6.76
CA GLY A 284 -12.97 -10.23 5.85
C GLY A 284 -12.11 -8.98 5.62
N PHE A 285 -12.57 -7.78 5.96
CA PHE A 285 -11.78 -6.55 5.87
C PHE A 285 -11.36 -6.09 7.26
N GLY A 286 -10.07 -5.82 7.42
CA GLY A 286 -9.49 -5.36 8.68
C GLY A 286 -9.22 -3.87 8.69
N THR A 287 -8.79 -3.40 9.85
CA THR A 287 -8.19 -2.07 10.03
C THR A 287 -6.68 -2.18 9.88
N ILE A 288 -6.07 -1.19 9.22
CA ILE A 288 -4.63 -1.11 9.02
C ILE A 288 -4.08 0.00 9.89
N ALA A 289 -3.29 -0.39 10.90
CA ALA A 289 -2.59 0.52 11.78
C ALA A 289 -1.14 0.70 11.34
N ARG A 290 -0.54 1.84 11.70
CA ARG A 290 0.88 2.14 11.53
C ARG A 290 1.44 2.88 12.73
N PHE A 291 2.76 2.79 12.94
CA PHE A 291 3.51 3.70 13.80
C PHE A 291 4.41 4.60 12.97
N ALA A 292 4.51 5.88 13.32
CA ALA A 292 5.46 6.80 12.73
C ALA A 292 6.66 6.94 13.69
N ILE A 293 7.74 6.21 13.39
CA ILE A 293 9.00 6.22 14.15
C ILE A 293 9.92 7.28 13.53
N PRO A 294 10.24 8.39 14.22
CA PRO A 294 11.09 9.43 13.66
C PRO A 294 12.51 8.90 13.43
N LYS A 295 13.14 9.31 12.34
CA LYS A 295 14.55 9.06 12.10
C LYS A 295 15.39 9.97 12.97
N ILE A 296 16.13 9.37 13.89
CA ILE A 296 17.08 10.03 14.78
C ILE A 296 18.43 9.28 14.75
N GLU A 297 19.48 9.83 15.34
CA GLU A 297 20.79 9.18 15.35
C GLU A 297 20.76 7.73 15.88
N ALA A 298 19.94 7.46 16.90
CA ALA A 298 19.80 6.13 17.48
C ALA A 298 19.01 5.14 16.61
N CYS A 299 18.14 5.62 15.71
CA CYS A 299 17.39 4.81 14.74
C CYS A 299 17.25 5.60 13.42
N PRO A 300 18.29 5.57 12.56
CA PRO A 300 18.35 6.38 11.34
C PRO A 300 17.46 5.87 10.20
N GLY A 301 16.82 4.72 10.36
CA GLY A 301 15.92 4.08 9.41
C GLY A 301 15.25 2.87 10.04
N PRO A 302 14.34 2.19 9.33
CA PRO A 302 13.66 1.00 9.88
C PRO A 302 14.60 -0.19 10.06
N PHE A 303 15.64 -0.28 9.22
CA PHE A 303 16.67 -1.32 9.29
C PHE A 303 18.06 -0.68 9.42
N ALA A 304 18.91 -1.25 10.27
CA ALA A 304 20.32 -0.89 10.32
C ALA A 304 20.98 -1.39 9.02
N LEU A 305 21.35 -0.46 8.14
CA LEU A 305 22.13 -0.80 6.96
C LEU A 305 23.57 -1.08 7.42
N ALA A 306 24.18 -2.17 6.91
CA ALA A 306 25.59 -2.41 7.10
C ALA A 306 26.36 -1.23 6.47
N GLY A 307 27.13 -0.51 7.30
CA GLY A 307 27.99 0.61 6.86
C GLY A 307 29.10 0.17 5.92
#